data_0cd88463928ba074a16844f7505d1b25
#
_entry.id   0cd88463928ba074a16844f7505d1b25
#
_cell.length_a   1.000
_cell.length_b   1.000
_cell.length_c   1.000
_cell.angle_alpha   90.00
_cell.angle_beta   90.00
_cell.angle_gamma   90.00
#
_symmetry.space_group_name_H-M   'P 1'
#
loop_
_entity.id
_entity.type
_entity.pdbx_description
1 polymer ?
#
loop_
_entity_poly.entity_id
_entity_poly.type
_entity_poly.pdbx_seq_one_letter_code
_entity_poly.pdbx_strand_id
1 'polypeptide(L)'
;MKRVVIIGAGPAGLTAAKELLAGNEPYDITILEESNEIGGISRTVRYEGNRMDIGGHRFFSKSDEIMQRWAQWMPLQGAPSFDDAKLGREKPLAQGGPDPEKEDRVMLVRDRVSRIYYGNHFFDYPISMKWETIRNMGFATTMKAGFSYLKAMVAKRPETNLENFYINRFGKVLYSMFFEGYTEKLWGRHPSEIAADWGAQRVKGLSILSLLKNLLPKGKNAEVETSLIEQFWYPKFGPGQLWETLAADVQAQGAKLQFGHSVKRIVCEGGRVKAVVCDTPQGEQTLEGDIFISSMPVKDLVLGMEAAAPARIRELAAGLPYRDFVTVGLLVPRLGLKNETAMKTLGNIVPDCWIYVQDPRVKLGRIQIFNNWSPYMVKDPEHTVWIGLEYFCAEGDSFWNMPEEECTAFAVSELEKMGVVQKGDVLASHRERVKKAYPAYFDTYEHMDEIVSFLNGFENLYCVGRNGQHRYNNMDHSMLTAIRAAEAIGKGGEGKQAIWNVNTEKSYHESKA
;
A
#
# COMPACT_ATOMS: atom_id res chain seq x y z
N MET A 1 9.51 6.68 -35.33
CA MET A 1 8.81 6.51 -34.06
C MET A 1 9.85 6.00 -33.05
N LYS A 2 10.01 6.67 -31.88
CA LYS A 2 10.96 6.21 -30.85
C LYS A 2 10.39 4.98 -30.14
N ARG A 3 11.25 3.97 -29.93
CA ARG A 3 10.89 2.75 -29.19
C ARG A 3 11.02 3.01 -27.69
N VAL A 4 9.93 2.82 -26.95
CA VAL A 4 9.88 2.97 -25.50
C VAL A 4 9.69 1.59 -24.88
N VAL A 5 10.62 1.20 -24.02
CA VAL A 5 10.51 -0.02 -23.21
C VAL A 5 10.15 0.36 -21.78
N ILE A 6 9.02 -0.12 -21.30
CA ILE A 6 8.54 0.10 -19.94
C ILE A 6 8.65 -1.21 -19.17
N ILE A 7 9.33 -1.20 -18.02
CA ILE A 7 9.53 -2.38 -17.17
C ILE A 7 8.57 -2.31 -16.01
N GLY A 8 7.60 -3.24 -16.00
CA GLY A 8 6.53 -3.39 -15.01
C GLY A 8 5.18 -2.85 -15.47
N ALA A 9 4.12 -3.67 -15.34
CA ALA A 9 2.72 -3.34 -15.62
C ALA A 9 1.93 -2.97 -14.36
N GLY A 10 2.60 -2.35 -13.39
CA GLY A 10 1.97 -1.76 -12.21
C GLY A 10 1.48 -0.33 -12.46
N PRO A 11 0.98 0.37 -11.41
CA PRO A 11 0.44 1.74 -11.51
C PRO A 11 1.37 2.72 -12.23
N ALA A 12 2.67 2.68 -11.96
CA ALA A 12 3.64 3.59 -12.58
C ALA A 12 3.85 3.30 -14.08
N GLY A 13 4.08 2.03 -14.44
CA GLY A 13 4.36 1.66 -15.84
C GLY A 13 3.15 1.91 -16.75
N LEU A 14 1.95 1.52 -16.30
CA LEU A 14 0.72 1.75 -17.06
C LEU A 14 0.37 3.23 -17.19
N THR A 15 0.58 4.03 -16.13
CA THR A 15 0.40 5.47 -16.20
C THR A 15 1.39 6.10 -17.19
N ALA A 16 2.68 5.70 -17.15
CA ALA A 16 3.67 6.19 -18.10
C ALA A 16 3.27 5.90 -19.56
N ALA A 17 2.81 4.68 -19.85
CA ALA A 17 2.32 4.32 -21.17
C ALA A 17 1.14 5.21 -21.60
N LYS A 18 0.17 5.41 -20.70
CA LYS A 18 -1.02 6.23 -20.97
C LYS A 18 -0.67 7.69 -21.27
N GLU A 19 0.19 8.29 -20.45
CA GLU A 19 0.61 9.69 -20.62
C GLU A 19 1.42 9.88 -21.91
N LEU A 20 2.30 8.95 -22.27
CA LEU A 20 3.05 9.01 -23.53
C LEU A 20 2.14 8.87 -24.76
N LEU A 21 1.13 7.99 -24.71
CA LEU A 21 0.16 7.82 -25.80
C LEU A 21 -0.79 9.03 -25.94
N ALA A 22 -1.03 9.76 -24.84
CA ALA A 22 -1.82 10.98 -24.87
C ALA A 22 -1.02 12.22 -25.37
N GLY A 23 0.31 12.10 -25.45
CA GLY A 23 1.20 13.16 -25.93
C GLY A 23 1.15 13.36 -27.44
N ASN A 24 1.82 14.41 -27.93
CA ASN A 24 1.83 14.77 -29.35
C ASN A 24 2.85 13.97 -30.18
N GLU A 25 3.82 13.32 -29.51
CA GLU A 25 4.85 12.54 -30.20
C GLU A 25 4.45 11.07 -30.33
N PRO A 26 4.63 10.43 -31.51
CA PRO A 26 4.32 9.01 -31.66
C PRO A 26 5.43 8.15 -31.08
N TYR A 27 5.05 7.21 -30.21
CA TYR A 27 5.95 6.22 -29.60
C TYR A 27 5.50 4.79 -29.96
N ASP A 28 6.48 3.88 -30.17
CA ASP A 28 6.26 2.42 -30.19
C ASP A 28 6.53 1.89 -28.78
N ILE A 29 5.48 1.64 -28.03
CA ILE A 29 5.57 1.30 -26.59
C ILE A 29 5.45 -0.20 -26.40
N THR A 30 6.43 -0.78 -25.70
CA THR A 30 6.39 -2.15 -25.21
C THR A 30 6.50 -2.15 -23.68
N ILE A 31 5.51 -2.74 -23.03
CA ILE A 31 5.46 -2.92 -21.58
C ILE A 31 5.83 -4.38 -21.27
N LEU A 32 6.82 -4.59 -20.41
CA LEU A 32 7.30 -5.89 -19.96
C LEU A 32 6.82 -6.15 -18.54
N GLU A 33 6.14 -7.27 -18.30
CA GLU A 33 5.69 -7.69 -16.98
C GLU A 33 6.24 -9.10 -16.69
N GLU A 34 6.87 -9.26 -15.51
CA GLU A 34 7.47 -10.53 -15.12
C GLU A 34 6.44 -11.62 -14.80
N SER A 35 5.28 -11.24 -14.29
CA SER A 35 4.16 -12.13 -13.96
C SER A 35 3.17 -12.27 -15.11
N ASN A 36 2.08 -12.97 -14.86
CA ASN A 36 0.92 -13.03 -15.77
C ASN A 36 -0.22 -12.12 -15.31
N GLU A 37 0.06 -11.19 -14.40
CA GLU A 37 -0.94 -10.34 -13.75
C GLU A 37 -0.61 -8.86 -13.88
N ILE A 38 -1.64 -8.03 -13.94
CA ILE A 38 -1.55 -6.58 -14.06
C ILE A 38 -1.76 -5.93 -12.68
N GLY A 39 -1.10 -4.79 -12.44
CA GLY A 39 -1.32 -3.95 -11.27
C GLY A 39 -0.22 -4.03 -10.21
N GLY A 40 0.81 -4.88 -10.39
CA GLY A 40 1.90 -5.02 -9.42
C GLY A 40 1.38 -5.37 -8.02
N ILE A 41 1.81 -4.64 -6.99
CA ILE A 41 1.29 -4.85 -5.62
C ILE A 41 -0.15 -4.33 -5.42
N SER A 42 -0.72 -3.63 -6.40
CA SER A 42 -2.11 -3.14 -6.38
C SER A 42 -3.04 -4.03 -7.20
N ARG A 43 -2.60 -5.24 -7.57
CA ARG A 43 -3.45 -6.21 -8.25
C ARG A 43 -4.52 -6.77 -7.31
N THR A 44 -5.59 -7.28 -7.87
CA THR A 44 -6.65 -7.99 -7.16
C THR A 44 -6.68 -9.44 -7.62
N VAL A 45 -6.39 -10.35 -6.71
CA VAL A 45 -6.38 -11.80 -6.94
C VAL A 45 -7.80 -12.34 -7.02
N ARG A 46 -8.08 -13.27 -7.94
CA ARG A 46 -9.37 -13.93 -8.12
C ARG A 46 -9.29 -15.36 -7.62
N TYR A 47 -10.20 -15.74 -6.75
CA TYR A 47 -10.27 -17.10 -6.21
C TYR A 47 -11.71 -17.56 -6.01
N GLU A 48 -12.14 -18.57 -6.73
CA GLU A 48 -13.49 -19.21 -6.64
C GLU A 48 -14.67 -18.23 -6.64
N GLY A 49 -14.57 -17.16 -7.43
CA GLY A 49 -15.59 -16.11 -7.53
C GLY A 49 -15.44 -14.99 -6.50
N ASN A 50 -14.52 -15.12 -5.56
CA ASN A 50 -14.11 -14.06 -4.63
C ASN A 50 -12.89 -13.32 -5.17
N ARG A 51 -12.65 -12.12 -4.63
CA ARG A 51 -11.51 -11.25 -5.00
C ARG A 51 -10.79 -10.80 -3.75
N MET A 52 -9.47 -10.75 -3.80
CA MET A 52 -8.61 -10.41 -2.69
C MET A 52 -7.53 -9.41 -3.14
N ASP A 53 -7.43 -8.30 -2.43
CA ASP A 53 -6.31 -7.39 -2.62
C ASP A 53 -5.09 -7.88 -1.86
N ILE A 54 -3.93 -7.68 -2.46
CA ILE A 54 -2.67 -7.92 -1.78
C ILE A 54 -2.22 -6.65 -1.05
N GLY A 55 -2.83 -6.40 0.09
CA GLY A 55 -2.69 -5.17 0.87
C GLY A 55 -3.86 -4.20 0.68
N GLY A 56 -4.05 -3.29 1.62
CA GLY A 56 -5.14 -2.31 1.57
C GLY A 56 -4.81 -1.14 0.63
N HIS A 57 -5.51 -1.02 -0.48
CA HIS A 57 -5.30 0.00 -1.51
C HIS A 57 -6.56 0.84 -1.71
N ARG A 58 -6.63 1.99 -1.07
CA ARG A 58 -7.72 2.95 -1.24
C ARG A 58 -7.36 4.02 -2.29
N PHE A 59 -8.35 4.51 -3.01
CA PHE A 59 -8.20 5.59 -3.97
C PHE A 59 -8.54 6.92 -3.29
N PHE A 60 -7.51 7.55 -2.80
CA PHE A 60 -7.51 8.89 -2.26
C PHE A 60 -6.16 9.53 -2.53
N SER A 61 -6.16 10.75 -3.04
CA SER A 61 -4.96 11.56 -3.21
C SER A 61 -5.24 13.01 -2.85
N LYS A 62 -4.21 13.72 -2.39
CA LYS A 62 -4.23 15.18 -2.25
C LYS A 62 -4.10 15.90 -3.59
N SER A 63 -3.60 15.20 -4.60
CA SER A 63 -3.44 15.71 -5.94
C SER A 63 -4.78 15.65 -6.69
N ASP A 64 -5.34 16.81 -6.99
CA ASP A 64 -6.53 16.90 -7.83
C ASP A 64 -6.28 16.34 -9.24
N GLU A 65 -5.05 16.46 -9.74
CA GLU A 65 -4.59 15.87 -10.99
C GLU A 65 -4.79 14.36 -11.02
N ILE A 66 -4.45 13.67 -9.93
CA ILE A 66 -4.62 12.21 -9.80
C ILE A 66 -6.09 11.84 -9.64
N MET A 67 -6.83 12.57 -8.78
CA MET A 67 -8.27 12.33 -8.59
C MET A 67 -9.05 12.47 -9.91
N GLN A 68 -8.72 13.47 -10.73
CA GLN A 68 -9.33 13.65 -12.05
C GLN A 68 -9.02 12.49 -13.01
N ARG A 69 -7.75 11.99 -13.04
CA ARG A 69 -7.39 10.84 -13.87
C ARG A 69 -8.14 9.59 -13.46
N TRP A 70 -8.23 9.31 -12.17
CA TRP A 70 -9.02 8.17 -11.70
C TRP A 70 -10.47 8.25 -12.14
N ALA A 71 -11.12 9.42 -11.99
CA ALA A 71 -12.50 9.63 -12.41
C ALA A 71 -12.68 9.51 -13.94
N GLN A 72 -11.67 9.90 -14.73
CA GLN A 72 -11.68 9.74 -16.19
C GLN A 72 -11.51 8.27 -16.61
N TRP A 73 -10.63 7.54 -15.94
CA TRP A 73 -10.37 6.15 -16.29
C TRP A 73 -11.46 5.21 -15.78
N MET A 74 -12.07 5.53 -14.65
CA MET A 74 -13.16 4.77 -14.05
C MET A 74 -14.13 5.74 -13.35
N PRO A 75 -15.31 6.04 -13.94
CA PRO A 75 -16.22 7.04 -13.41
C PRO A 75 -16.84 6.63 -12.07
N LEU A 76 -17.20 7.63 -11.27
CA LEU A 76 -17.86 7.43 -9.98
C LEU A 76 -19.30 6.97 -10.17
N GLN A 77 -19.79 6.14 -9.22
CA GLN A 77 -21.15 5.62 -9.19
C GLN A 77 -22.22 6.73 -9.24
N GLY A 78 -23.23 6.55 -10.09
CA GLY A 78 -24.42 7.41 -10.19
C GLY A 78 -25.65 6.81 -9.51
N ALA A 79 -25.53 5.58 -9.01
CA ALA A 79 -26.55 4.87 -8.23
C ALA A 79 -25.92 4.19 -7.00
N PRO A 80 -26.71 3.86 -5.96
CA PRO A 80 -26.20 3.13 -4.79
C PRO A 80 -25.65 1.76 -5.17
N SER A 81 -24.58 1.31 -4.48
CA SER A 81 -24.12 -0.07 -4.56
C SER A 81 -25.12 -1.02 -3.87
N PHE A 82 -25.04 -2.31 -4.17
CA PHE A 82 -25.92 -3.34 -3.63
C PHE A 82 -26.11 -3.24 -2.11
N ASP A 83 -25.03 -3.15 -1.35
CA ASP A 83 -25.05 -3.06 0.10
C ASP A 83 -25.59 -1.70 0.60
N ASP A 84 -25.27 -0.59 -0.07
CA ASP A 84 -25.81 0.72 0.30
C ASP A 84 -27.32 0.79 0.07
N ALA A 85 -27.81 0.28 -1.06
CA ALA A 85 -29.23 0.20 -1.35
C ALA A 85 -29.97 -0.68 -0.32
N LYS A 86 -29.44 -1.86 -0.03
CA LYS A 86 -30.04 -2.82 0.91
C LYS A 86 -30.09 -2.31 2.35
N LEU A 87 -29.06 -1.58 2.78
CA LEU A 87 -28.92 -1.07 4.14
C LEU A 87 -29.47 0.35 4.33
N GLY A 88 -29.94 0.99 3.24
CA GLY A 88 -30.43 2.36 3.25
C GLY A 88 -29.33 3.37 3.61
N ARG A 89 -28.09 3.13 3.16
CA ARG A 89 -26.98 4.07 3.38
C ARG A 89 -26.90 5.07 2.24
N GLU A 90 -26.85 6.34 2.60
CA GLU A 90 -26.68 7.42 1.62
C GLU A 90 -25.20 7.65 1.31
N LYS A 91 -24.88 7.82 0.04
CA LYS A 91 -23.54 8.13 -0.47
C LYS A 91 -23.61 9.30 -1.47
N PRO A 92 -22.53 10.08 -1.60
CA PRO A 92 -22.40 11.01 -2.70
C PRO A 92 -22.46 10.27 -4.04
N LEU A 93 -23.41 10.63 -4.91
CA LEU A 93 -23.58 10.04 -6.23
C LEU A 93 -23.18 11.06 -7.31
N ALA A 94 -22.46 10.60 -8.32
CA ALA A 94 -22.09 11.42 -9.47
C ALA A 94 -23.29 11.57 -10.42
N GLN A 95 -23.64 12.79 -10.77
CA GLN A 95 -24.70 13.04 -11.75
C GLN A 95 -24.34 12.42 -13.11
N GLY A 96 -25.19 11.53 -13.63
CA GLY A 96 -24.92 10.81 -14.87
C GLY A 96 -23.85 9.72 -14.77
N GLY A 97 -23.40 9.39 -13.56
CA GLY A 97 -22.48 8.28 -13.33
C GLY A 97 -23.12 6.91 -13.58
N PRO A 98 -22.30 5.84 -13.75
CA PRO A 98 -22.78 4.49 -14.00
C PRO A 98 -23.50 3.90 -12.78
N ASP A 99 -24.44 3.00 -13.04
CA ASP A 99 -25.11 2.19 -12.04
C ASP A 99 -24.27 0.94 -11.76
N PRO A 100 -23.76 0.72 -10.50
CA PRO A 100 -22.93 -0.42 -10.18
C PRO A 100 -23.59 -1.79 -10.41
N GLU A 101 -24.94 -1.84 -10.45
CA GLU A 101 -25.65 -3.08 -10.73
C GLU A 101 -25.73 -3.42 -12.23
N LYS A 102 -25.45 -2.45 -13.10
CA LYS A 102 -25.53 -2.60 -14.56
C LYS A 102 -24.18 -2.52 -15.25
N GLU A 103 -23.23 -1.81 -14.64
CA GLU A 103 -21.93 -1.54 -15.23
C GLU A 103 -20.80 -1.96 -14.29
N ASP A 104 -19.74 -2.53 -14.87
CA ASP A 104 -18.58 -2.98 -14.10
C ASP A 104 -17.49 -1.91 -13.99
N ARG A 105 -17.37 -1.04 -15.01
CA ARG A 105 -16.39 0.06 -15.01
C ARG A 105 -16.89 1.23 -14.16
N VAL A 106 -16.80 1.06 -12.84
CA VAL A 106 -17.33 2.03 -11.88
C VAL A 106 -16.49 2.08 -10.60
N MET A 107 -16.26 3.29 -10.08
CA MET A 107 -15.73 3.57 -8.75
C MET A 107 -16.86 3.72 -7.75
N LEU A 108 -16.78 3.01 -6.65
CA LEU A 108 -17.68 3.15 -5.50
C LEU A 108 -17.13 4.19 -4.51
N VAL A 109 -18.02 4.85 -3.78
CA VAL A 109 -17.68 5.65 -2.60
C VAL A 109 -17.85 4.80 -1.36
N ARG A 110 -16.76 4.58 -0.61
CA ARG A 110 -16.74 3.69 0.55
C ARG A 110 -16.38 4.45 1.82
N ASP A 111 -17.00 4.05 2.93
CA ASP A 111 -16.64 4.61 4.23
C ASP A 111 -15.34 3.99 4.72
N ARG A 112 -14.47 4.84 5.25
CA ARG A 112 -13.23 4.39 5.85
C ARG A 112 -13.44 4.06 7.31
N VAL A 113 -13.43 2.78 7.64
CA VAL A 113 -13.32 2.33 9.02
C VAL A 113 -12.06 1.48 9.15
N SER A 114 -11.19 1.86 10.07
CA SER A 114 -10.03 1.07 10.45
C SER A 114 -9.75 1.27 11.92
N ARG A 115 -9.54 0.18 12.64
CA ARG A 115 -9.29 0.20 14.08
C ARG A 115 -8.08 -0.66 14.43
N ILE A 116 -7.59 -0.49 15.64
CA ILE A 116 -6.55 -1.33 16.24
C ILE A 116 -7.22 -2.40 17.09
N TYR A 117 -6.79 -3.65 16.94
CA TYR A 117 -7.16 -4.76 17.81
C TYR A 117 -5.99 -5.08 18.75
N TYR A 118 -6.24 -4.99 20.06
CA TYR A 118 -5.28 -5.27 21.12
C TYR A 118 -6.00 -5.82 22.35
N GLY A 119 -5.55 -6.95 22.88
CA GLY A 119 -6.08 -7.50 24.13
C GLY A 119 -7.59 -7.80 24.10
N ASN A 120 -8.13 -8.26 22.99
CA ASN A 120 -9.55 -8.51 22.73
C ASN A 120 -10.44 -7.26 22.69
N HIS A 121 -9.85 -6.07 22.54
CA HIS A 121 -10.56 -4.81 22.42
C HIS A 121 -10.19 -4.06 21.14
N PHE A 122 -11.14 -3.25 20.65
CA PHE A 122 -10.91 -2.31 19.57
C PHE A 122 -10.52 -0.94 20.11
N PHE A 123 -9.58 -0.30 19.40
CA PHE A 123 -9.16 1.08 19.63
C PHE A 123 -9.20 1.85 18.31
N ASP A 124 -9.49 3.14 18.37
CA ASP A 124 -9.47 3.99 17.19
C ASP A 124 -8.08 4.03 16.52
N TYR A 125 -8.05 4.21 15.21
CA TYR A 125 -6.83 4.51 14.49
C TYR A 125 -6.96 5.85 13.73
N PRO A 126 -6.09 6.83 14.00
CA PRO A 126 -5.10 6.84 15.10
C PRO A 126 -5.75 6.80 16.48
N ILE A 127 -4.97 6.34 17.47
CA ILE A 127 -5.46 6.23 18.85
C ILE A 127 -6.00 7.58 19.32
N SER A 128 -7.21 7.59 19.80
CA SER A 128 -7.85 8.75 20.42
C SER A 128 -8.09 8.48 21.90
N MET A 129 -7.89 9.49 22.76
CA MET A 129 -8.17 9.39 24.18
C MET A 129 -9.66 9.69 24.42
N LYS A 130 -10.52 8.70 24.13
CA LYS A 130 -11.95 8.71 24.43
C LYS A 130 -12.23 7.90 25.71
N TRP A 131 -13.42 8.05 26.26
CA TRP A 131 -13.86 7.25 27.41
C TRP A 131 -13.81 5.74 27.13
N GLU A 132 -14.13 5.33 25.92
CA GLU A 132 -14.00 3.92 25.48
C GLU A 132 -12.58 3.42 25.52
N THR A 133 -11.61 4.22 25.10
CA THR A 133 -10.17 3.88 25.16
C THR A 133 -9.75 3.64 26.61
N ILE A 134 -10.16 4.52 27.53
CA ILE A 134 -9.87 4.39 28.97
C ILE A 134 -10.50 3.11 29.53
N ARG A 135 -11.76 2.84 29.19
CA ARG A 135 -12.46 1.62 29.61
C ARG A 135 -11.76 0.36 29.08
N ASN A 136 -11.39 0.33 27.81
CA ASN A 136 -10.77 -0.82 27.15
C ASN A 136 -9.33 -1.07 27.64
N MET A 137 -8.58 -0.02 27.99
CA MET A 137 -7.27 -0.13 28.64
C MET A 137 -7.36 -0.57 30.10
N GLY A 138 -8.47 -0.27 30.76
CA GLY A 138 -8.63 -0.42 32.21
C GLY A 138 -7.98 0.72 33.00
N PHE A 139 -8.54 1.01 34.18
CA PHE A 139 -8.13 2.15 35.01
C PHE A 139 -6.65 2.10 35.42
N ALA A 140 -6.17 0.94 35.87
CA ALA A 140 -4.78 0.79 36.33
C ALA A 140 -3.77 1.04 35.19
N THR A 141 -4.03 0.52 33.98
CA THR A 141 -3.18 0.73 32.81
C THR A 141 -3.22 2.20 32.36
N THR A 142 -4.39 2.81 32.38
CA THR A 142 -4.56 4.24 32.04
C THR A 142 -3.76 5.14 32.98
N MET A 143 -3.81 4.88 34.29
CA MET A 143 -3.01 5.61 35.26
C MET A 143 -1.50 5.43 35.03
N LYS A 144 -1.04 4.19 34.80
CA LYS A 144 0.37 3.90 34.46
C LYS A 144 0.78 4.63 33.17
N ALA A 145 -0.08 4.67 32.15
CA ALA A 145 0.16 5.38 30.90
C ALA A 145 0.30 6.90 31.15
N GLY A 146 -0.58 7.48 31.95
CA GLY A 146 -0.52 8.89 32.35
C GLY A 146 0.80 9.24 33.06
N PHE A 147 1.20 8.47 34.08
CA PHE A 147 2.47 8.68 34.78
C PHE A 147 3.68 8.49 33.85
N SER A 148 3.64 7.47 32.97
CA SER A 148 4.68 7.23 31.99
C SER A 148 4.84 8.40 31.02
N TYR A 149 3.72 8.99 30.60
CA TYR A 149 3.72 10.15 29.72
C TYR A 149 4.28 11.40 30.43
N LEU A 150 3.84 11.70 31.66
CA LEU A 150 4.37 12.80 32.43
C LEU A 150 5.90 12.68 32.63
N LYS A 151 6.37 11.47 32.92
CA LYS A 151 7.80 11.19 33.00
C LYS A 151 8.52 11.51 31.69
N ALA A 152 7.96 11.10 30.56
CA ALA A 152 8.54 11.36 29.23
C ALA A 152 8.55 12.85 28.85
N MET A 153 7.60 13.64 29.36
CA MET A 153 7.56 15.10 29.17
C MET A 153 8.73 15.79 29.89
N VAL A 154 9.04 15.34 31.11
CA VAL A 154 10.07 15.98 31.98
C VAL A 154 11.48 15.43 31.66
N ALA A 155 11.59 14.13 31.41
CA ALA A 155 12.84 13.43 31.16
C ALA A 155 12.87 12.89 29.72
N LYS A 156 13.04 13.80 28.75
CA LYS A 156 13.17 13.42 27.34
C LYS A 156 14.45 12.64 27.07
N ARG A 157 14.34 11.62 26.24
CA ARG A 157 15.46 10.81 25.76
C ARG A 157 16.06 11.43 24.49
N PRO A 158 17.35 11.24 24.20
CA PRO A 158 17.92 11.58 22.89
C PRO A 158 17.16 10.83 21.78
N GLU A 159 16.65 11.53 20.77
CA GLU A 159 15.90 10.93 19.65
C GLU A 159 16.85 10.35 18.59
N THR A 160 17.68 9.38 18.99
CA THR A 160 18.63 8.68 18.10
C THR A 160 17.96 7.52 17.35
N ASN A 161 16.85 6.99 17.88
CA ASN A 161 16.12 5.87 17.32
C ASN A 161 14.60 6.05 17.47
N LEU A 162 13.87 5.20 16.76
CA LEU A 162 12.42 5.24 16.70
C LEU A 162 11.75 4.93 18.04
N GLU A 163 12.35 4.07 18.88
CA GLU A 163 11.86 3.80 20.24
C GLU A 163 11.83 5.09 21.07
N ASN A 164 12.95 5.81 21.14
CA ASN A 164 13.05 7.05 21.92
C ASN A 164 12.12 8.14 21.35
N PHE A 165 11.99 8.20 20.01
CA PHE A 165 11.05 9.09 19.33
C PHE A 165 9.61 8.87 19.81
N TYR A 166 9.14 7.62 19.85
CA TYR A 166 7.79 7.30 20.31
C TYR A 166 7.63 7.49 21.82
N ILE A 167 8.60 7.08 22.63
CA ILE A 167 8.52 7.21 24.09
C ILE A 167 8.43 8.69 24.48
N ASN A 168 9.17 9.57 23.84
CA ASN A 168 9.11 11.02 24.09
C ASN A 168 7.73 11.63 23.80
N ARG A 169 6.96 11.02 22.90
CA ARG A 169 5.64 11.51 22.45
C ARG A 169 4.46 10.87 23.17
N PHE A 170 4.59 9.61 23.55
CA PHE A 170 3.49 8.80 24.08
C PHE A 170 3.74 8.21 25.47
N GLY A 171 4.99 8.26 25.95
CA GLY A 171 5.43 7.54 27.14
C GLY A 171 5.65 6.04 26.87
N LYS A 172 6.42 5.38 27.73
CA LYS A 172 6.81 3.96 27.54
C LYS A 172 5.61 3.01 27.49
N VAL A 173 4.56 3.26 28.29
CA VAL A 173 3.41 2.34 28.37
C VAL A 173 2.62 2.32 27.06
N LEU A 174 2.22 3.47 26.52
CA LEU A 174 1.49 3.52 25.26
C LEU A 174 2.37 3.10 24.08
N TYR A 175 3.65 3.42 24.11
CA TYR A 175 4.60 2.94 23.12
C TYR A 175 4.63 1.41 23.07
N SER A 176 4.80 0.74 24.22
CA SER A 176 4.84 -0.72 24.26
C SER A 176 3.52 -1.38 23.86
N MET A 177 2.38 -0.75 24.14
CA MET A 177 1.07 -1.30 23.77
C MET A 177 0.78 -1.17 22.27
N PHE A 178 1.11 -0.02 21.65
CA PHE A 178 0.56 0.34 20.34
C PHE A 178 1.59 0.58 19.24
N PHE A 179 2.88 0.55 19.54
CA PHE A 179 3.92 0.85 18.54
C PHE A 179 5.02 -0.20 18.49
N GLU A 180 5.53 -0.65 19.63
CA GLU A 180 6.69 -1.54 19.74
C GLU A 180 6.49 -2.83 18.94
N GLY A 181 5.53 -3.66 19.33
CA GLY A 181 5.30 -4.97 18.72
C GLY A 181 4.82 -4.89 17.27
N TYR A 182 4.01 -3.89 16.91
CA TYR A 182 3.57 -3.73 15.52
C TYR A 182 4.71 -3.28 14.60
N THR A 183 5.57 -2.37 15.06
CA THR A 183 6.75 -1.93 14.31
C THR A 183 7.70 -3.09 14.08
N GLU A 184 7.92 -3.91 15.11
CA GLU A 184 8.76 -5.10 15.02
C GLU A 184 8.17 -6.15 14.05
N LYS A 185 6.86 -6.42 14.11
CA LYS A 185 6.17 -7.28 13.13
C LYS A 185 6.40 -6.78 11.70
N LEU A 186 6.14 -5.48 11.47
CA LEU A 186 6.19 -4.87 10.13
C LEU A 186 7.61 -4.87 9.58
N TRP A 187 8.60 -4.41 10.36
CA TRP A 187 9.96 -4.16 9.84
C TRP A 187 10.94 -5.30 10.14
N GLY A 188 10.58 -6.26 11.01
CA GLY A 188 11.46 -7.34 11.42
C GLY A 188 12.66 -6.87 12.25
N ARG A 189 12.59 -5.63 12.78
CA ARG A 189 13.61 -5.01 13.66
C ARG A 189 12.93 -4.32 14.82
N HIS A 190 13.58 -4.36 15.97
CA HIS A 190 13.11 -3.61 17.12
C HIS A 190 13.22 -2.09 16.86
N PRO A 191 12.26 -1.26 17.32
CA PRO A 191 12.30 0.19 17.11
C PRO A 191 13.57 0.90 17.59
N SER A 192 14.31 0.31 18.54
CA SER A 192 15.62 0.81 18.99
C SER A 192 16.73 0.72 17.92
N GLU A 193 16.54 -0.11 16.90
CA GLU A 193 17.49 -0.33 15.79
C GLU A 193 17.12 0.48 14.53
N ILE A 194 16.01 1.22 14.56
CA ILE A 194 15.51 2.01 13.44
C ILE A 194 15.76 3.49 13.75
N ALA A 195 16.32 4.22 12.80
CA ALA A 195 16.59 5.66 12.95
C ALA A 195 15.32 6.47 13.24
N ALA A 196 15.44 7.51 14.09
CA ALA A 196 14.31 8.34 14.50
C ALA A 196 13.66 9.09 13.33
N ASP A 197 14.43 9.51 12.34
CA ASP A 197 13.96 10.27 11.16
C ASP A 197 12.90 9.52 10.38
N TRP A 198 12.97 8.20 10.37
CA TRP A 198 11.97 7.36 9.74
C TRP A 198 10.58 7.48 10.39
N GLY A 199 10.52 7.55 11.73
CA GLY A 199 9.27 7.77 12.47
C GLY A 199 8.74 9.19 12.33
N ALA A 200 9.65 10.17 12.23
CA ALA A 200 9.29 11.56 12.06
C ALA A 200 8.47 11.81 10.78
N GLN A 201 8.70 11.07 9.73
CA GLN A 201 7.94 11.17 8.47
C GLN A 201 6.49 10.69 8.60
N ARG A 202 6.18 9.78 9.53
CA ARG A 202 4.86 9.14 9.64
C ARG A 202 4.01 9.61 10.81
N VAL A 203 4.62 10.20 11.84
CA VAL A 203 3.94 10.50 13.12
C VAL A 203 4.00 12.00 13.47
N LYS A 204 4.45 12.86 12.55
CA LYS A 204 4.40 14.32 12.76
C LYS A 204 2.95 14.77 12.97
N GLY A 205 2.73 15.49 14.08
CA GLY A 205 1.41 16.01 14.47
C GLY A 205 0.64 15.16 15.47
N LEU A 206 1.02 13.90 15.71
CA LEU A 206 0.43 13.11 16.78
C LEU A 206 1.18 13.40 18.09
N SER A 207 0.57 14.18 18.98
CA SER A 207 0.99 14.32 20.38
C SER A 207 -0.18 14.01 21.30
N ILE A 208 0.09 13.50 22.50
CA ILE A 208 -1.00 13.29 23.49
C ILE A 208 -1.71 14.59 23.82
N LEU A 209 -1.03 15.74 23.76
CA LEU A 209 -1.68 17.04 23.95
C LEU A 209 -2.72 17.32 22.87
N SER A 210 -2.49 16.97 21.62
CA SER A 210 -3.51 17.05 20.56
C SER A 210 -4.63 16.04 20.77
N LEU A 211 -4.32 14.85 21.29
CA LEU A 211 -5.30 13.82 21.64
C LEU A 211 -6.14 14.22 22.88
N LEU A 212 -5.55 14.84 23.90
CA LEU A 212 -6.22 15.32 25.10
C LEU A 212 -7.12 16.52 24.82
N LYS A 213 -6.79 17.39 23.86
CA LYS A 213 -7.68 18.46 23.41
C LYS A 213 -9.04 17.94 22.93
N ASN A 214 -9.10 16.71 22.47
CA ASN A 214 -10.33 16.04 22.04
C ASN A 214 -11.20 15.53 23.20
N LEU A 215 -10.68 15.50 24.45
CA LEU A 215 -11.45 15.18 25.66
C LEU A 215 -12.22 16.39 26.24
N LEU A 216 -11.82 17.60 25.88
CA LEU A 216 -12.52 18.81 26.37
C LEU A 216 -13.80 19.01 25.55
N PRO A 217 -14.93 19.36 26.18
CA PRO A 217 -16.16 19.66 25.45
C PRO A 217 -15.90 20.81 24.48
N LYS A 218 -15.99 20.51 23.19
CA LYS A 218 -15.81 21.49 22.13
C LYS A 218 -16.96 22.46 22.11
N GLY A 219 -16.67 23.76 22.22
CA GLY A 219 -17.67 24.82 21.94
C GLY A 219 -18.24 24.65 20.52
N LYS A 220 -19.47 25.10 20.29
CA LYS A 220 -20.27 24.90 19.06
C LYS A 220 -19.60 25.31 17.72
N ASN A 221 -18.41 25.90 17.73
CA ASN A 221 -17.71 26.43 16.56
C ASN A 221 -16.26 25.91 16.41
N ALA A 222 -15.89 24.81 17.03
CA ALA A 222 -14.58 24.21 16.79
C ALA A 222 -14.67 23.31 15.55
N GLU A 223 -14.03 23.73 14.45
CA GLU A 223 -13.72 22.84 13.33
C GLU A 223 -13.03 21.59 13.90
N VAL A 224 -13.65 20.47 13.69
CA VAL A 224 -13.09 19.17 14.06
C VAL A 224 -11.95 18.93 13.08
N GLU A 225 -10.70 19.12 13.51
CA GLU A 225 -9.55 18.51 12.88
C GLU A 225 -9.66 16.98 13.00
N THR A 226 -10.62 16.42 12.34
CA THR A 226 -10.67 15.01 12.02
C THR A 226 -9.80 14.82 10.80
N SER A 227 -8.52 14.68 11.02
CA SER A 227 -7.51 14.41 10.01
C SER A 227 -7.63 13.02 9.37
N LEU A 228 -8.80 12.43 9.36
CA LEU A 228 -9.08 11.13 8.79
C LEU A 228 -10.11 11.31 7.68
N ILE A 229 -9.70 10.93 6.49
CA ILE A 229 -10.57 10.77 5.35
C ILE A 229 -11.70 9.84 5.77
N GLU A 230 -12.91 10.34 5.81
CA GLU A 230 -14.08 9.55 6.19
C GLU A 230 -14.52 8.62 5.05
N GLN A 231 -14.22 8.99 3.81
CA GLN A 231 -14.57 8.23 2.61
C GLN A 231 -13.41 8.15 1.62
N PHE A 232 -13.41 7.11 0.80
CA PHE A 232 -12.45 6.90 -0.29
C PHE A 232 -13.16 6.30 -1.50
N TRP A 233 -12.52 6.39 -2.66
CA TRP A 233 -13.00 5.73 -3.86
C TRP A 233 -12.41 4.32 -3.97
N TYR A 234 -13.18 3.43 -4.57
CA TYR A 234 -12.74 2.05 -4.71
C TYR A 234 -13.39 1.39 -5.93
N PRO A 235 -12.62 0.81 -6.87
CA PRO A 235 -13.18 0.09 -8.00
C PRO A 235 -14.11 -1.04 -7.56
N LYS A 236 -15.21 -1.24 -8.27
CA LYS A 236 -16.22 -2.27 -7.98
C LYS A 236 -15.60 -3.62 -7.63
N PHE A 237 -14.58 -4.04 -8.37
CA PHE A 237 -13.91 -5.34 -8.24
C PHE A 237 -12.47 -5.25 -7.69
N GLY A 238 -12.16 -4.21 -6.92
CA GLY A 238 -10.86 -4.01 -6.34
C GLY A 238 -9.89 -3.16 -7.18
N PRO A 239 -8.77 -2.71 -6.61
CA PRO A 239 -7.83 -1.80 -7.28
C PRO A 239 -7.26 -2.37 -8.57
N GLY A 240 -7.06 -3.69 -8.67
CA GLY A 240 -6.59 -4.35 -9.89
C GLY A 240 -7.48 -4.07 -11.09
N GLN A 241 -8.78 -3.91 -10.91
CA GLN A 241 -9.71 -3.60 -11.98
C GLN A 241 -9.37 -2.28 -12.70
N LEU A 242 -8.94 -1.24 -11.98
CA LEU A 242 -8.53 0.00 -12.62
C LEU A 242 -7.30 -0.21 -13.52
N TRP A 243 -6.33 -0.96 -13.02
CA TRP A 243 -5.09 -1.21 -13.77
C TRP A 243 -5.31 -2.13 -14.95
N GLU A 244 -6.17 -3.15 -14.83
CA GLU A 244 -6.61 -3.98 -15.95
C GLU A 244 -7.34 -3.16 -17.03
N THR A 245 -8.21 -2.24 -16.61
CA THR A 245 -8.89 -1.30 -17.51
C THR A 245 -7.90 -0.41 -18.24
N LEU A 246 -6.94 0.16 -17.51
CA LEU A 246 -5.92 1.03 -18.11
C LEU A 246 -5.01 0.27 -19.07
N ALA A 247 -4.64 -0.99 -18.73
CA ALA A 247 -3.87 -1.85 -19.60
C ALA A 247 -4.61 -2.15 -20.91
N ALA A 248 -5.90 -2.46 -20.85
CA ALA A 248 -6.73 -2.63 -22.04
C ALA A 248 -6.81 -1.35 -22.87
N ASP A 249 -6.98 -0.19 -22.23
CA ASP A 249 -7.05 1.11 -22.91
C ASP A 249 -5.72 1.46 -23.62
N VAL A 250 -4.55 1.20 -23.02
CA VAL A 250 -3.26 1.48 -23.69
C VAL A 250 -2.96 0.47 -24.81
N GLN A 251 -3.36 -0.79 -24.66
CA GLN A 251 -3.25 -1.78 -25.73
C GLN A 251 -4.13 -1.43 -26.94
N ALA A 252 -5.35 -0.97 -26.71
CA ALA A 252 -6.25 -0.49 -27.75
C ALA A 252 -5.67 0.72 -28.52
N GLN A 253 -4.78 1.50 -27.89
CA GLN A 253 -4.05 2.61 -28.48
C GLN A 253 -2.71 2.19 -29.12
N GLY A 254 -2.41 0.90 -29.18
CA GLY A 254 -1.24 0.33 -29.89
C GLY A 254 -0.04 -0.05 -29.02
N ALA A 255 -0.10 0.13 -27.70
CA ALA A 255 0.98 -0.39 -26.83
C ALA A 255 0.96 -1.92 -26.80
N LYS A 256 2.15 -2.51 -26.74
CA LYS A 256 2.34 -3.96 -26.62
C LYS A 256 2.57 -4.29 -25.14
N LEU A 257 1.81 -5.24 -24.58
CA LEU A 257 1.99 -5.75 -23.23
C LEU A 257 2.46 -7.20 -23.31
N GLN A 258 3.62 -7.48 -22.74
CA GLN A 258 4.26 -8.80 -22.77
C GLN A 258 4.40 -9.34 -21.34
N PHE A 259 3.71 -10.44 -21.05
CA PHE A 259 3.77 -11.15 -19.77
C PHE A 259 4.88 -12.19 -19.75
N GLY A 260 5.30 -12.61 -18.55
CA GLY A 260 6.37 -13.58 -18.36
C GLY A 260 7.75 -13.07 -18.82
N HIS A 261 7.92 -11.75 -18.88
CA HIS A 261 9.17 -11.11 -19.29
C HIS A 261 9.89 -10.52 -18.06
N SER A 262 10.69 -11.34 -17.39
CA SER A 262 11.47 -10.94 -16.22
C SER A 262 12.80 -10.33 -16.65
N VAL A 263 12.93 -9.01 -16.55
CA VAL A 263 14.17 -8.29 -16.89
C VAL A 263 15.28 -8.68 -15.91
N LYS A 264 16.40 -9.18 -16.44
CA LYS A 264 17.57 -9.63 -15.66
C LYS A 264 18.81 -8.80 -15.89
N ARG A 265 19.04 -8.36 -17.13
CA ARG A 265 20.24 -7.61 -17.48
C ARG A 265 19.90 -6.36 -18.27
N ILE A 266 20.66 -5.30 -17.99
CA ILE A 266 20.54 -3.99 -18.61
C ILE A 266 21.80 -3.72 -19.42
N VAL A 267 21.68 -3.64 -20.71
CA VAL A 267 22.81 -3.39 -21.63
C VAL A 267 23.02 -1.89 -21.74
N CYS A 268 24.17 -1.40 -21.26
CA CYS A 268 24.52 0.02 -21.22
C CYS A 268 25.76 0.31 -22.05
N GLU A 269 25.76 1.43 -22.77
CA GLU A 269 26.90 1.93 -23.53
C GLU A 269 26.87 3.47 -23.64
N GLY A 270 27.97 4.11 -23.37
CA GLY A 270 28.14 5.57 -23.54
C GLY A 270 27.12 6.43 -22.78
N GLY A 271 26.82 6.06 -21.53
CA GLY A 271 25.82 6.80 -20.70
C GLY A 271 24.36 6.60 -21.13
N ARG A 272 24.08 5.58 -21.93
CA ARG A 272 22.72 5.23 -22.38
C ARG A 272 22.44 3.75 -22.17
N VAL A 273 21.19 3.42 -21.88
CA VAL A 273 20.67 2.07 -21.97
C VAL A 273 20.38 1.78 -23.45
N LYS A 274 20.82 0.63 -23.96
CA LYS A 274 20.63 0.18 -25.34
C LYS A 274 19.55 -0.88 -25.45
N ALA A 275 19.53 -1.81 -24.49
CA ALA A 275 18.61 -2.92 -24.48
C ALA A 275 18.39 -3.44 -23.05
N VAL A 276 17.34 -4.21 -22.90
CA VAL A 276 17.11 -5.06 -21.71
C VAL A 276 17.06 -6.52 -22.15
N VAL A 277 17.57 -7.40 -21.30
CA VAL A 277 17.54 -8.84 -21.50
C VAL A 277 16.60 -9.45 -20.48
N CYS A 278 15.62 -10.19 -20.97
CA CYS A 278 14.56 -10.81 -20.17
C CYS A 278 14.68 -12.33 -20.19
N ASP A 279 14.46 -12.96 -19.06
CA ASP A 279 14.06 -14.36 -19.02
C ASP A 279 12.58 -14.46 -19.39
N THR A 280 12.27 -15.35 -20.34
CA THR A 280 10.90 -15.64 -20.76
C THR A 280 10.64 -17.15 -20.78
N PRO A 281 9.38 -17.61 -20.81
CA PRO A 281 9.08 -19.04 -20.95
C PRO A 281 9.66 -19.69 -22.20
N GLN A 282 10.02 -18.88 -23.23
CA GLN A 282 10.61 -19.33 -24.47
C GLN A 282 12.15 -19.23 -24.50
N GLY A 283 12.76 -18.78 -23.41
CA GLY A 283 14.20 -18.54 -23.30
C GLY A 283 14.55 -17.06 -23.17
N GLU A 284 15.84 -16.75 -23.23
CA GLU A 284 16.31 -15.36 -23.09
C GLU A 284 15.93 -14.55 -24.35
N GLN A 285 15.39 -13.34 -24.10
CA GLN A 285 15.02 -12.39 -25.16
C GLN A 285 15.65 -11.02 -24.89
N THR A 286 16.21 -10.42 -25.92
CA THR A 286 16.75 -9.05 -25.86
C THR A 286 15.81 -8.07 -26.56
N LEU A 287 15.46 -6.98 -25.85
CA LEU A 287 14.64 -5.89 -26.40
C LEU A 287 15.45 -4.59 -26.42
N GLU A 288 15.66 -4.06 -27.62
CA GLU A 288 16.29 -2.75 -27.83
C GLU A 288 15.27 -1.62 -27.69
N GLY A 289 15.72 -0.45 -27.23
CA GLY A 289 14.88 0.72 -27.10
C GLY A 289 15.66 2.03 -27.18
N ASP A 290 14.94 3.11 -27.43
CA ASP A 290 15.48 4.47 -27.45
C ASP A 290 15.28 5.14 -26.08
N ILE A 291 14.21 4.74 -25.36
CA ILE A 291 13.81 5.25 -24.03
C ILE A 291 13.44 4.04 -23.16
N PHE A 292 13.87 4.07 -21.90
CA PHE A 292 13.58 3.04 -20.90
C PHE A 292 12.95 3.66 -19.66
N ILE A 293 11.78 3.15 -19.25
CA ILE A 293 11.10 3.54 -18.02
C ILE A 293 11.04 2.30 -17.13
N SER A 294 11.66 2.37 -15.94
CA SER A 294 11.76 1.23 -15.04
C SER A 294 10.98 1.45 -13.75
N SER A 295 10.02 0.57 -13.46
CA SER A 295 9.38 0.44 -12.16
C SER A 295 9.89 -0.77 -11.37
N MET A 296 10.82 -1.55 -11.93
CA MET A 296 11.45 -2.67 -11.24
C MET A 296 12.27 -2.19 -10.04
N PRO A 297 12.53 -3.05 -9.04
CA PRO A 297 13.31 -2.64 -7.88
C PRO A 297 14.67 -2.07 -8.27
N VAL A 298 15.01 -0.89 -7.74
CA VAL A 298 16.31 -0.22 -7.98
C VAL A 298 17.49 -1.16 -7.73
N LYS A 299 17.40 -1.98 -6.69
CA LYS A 299 18.39 -3.02 -6.39
C LYS A 299 18.64 -3.92 -7.61
N ASP A 300 17.58 -4.47 -8.17
CA ASP A 300 17.69 -5.43 -9.29
C ASP A 300 18.10 -4.72 -10.58
N LEU A 301 17.61 -3.49 -10.81
CA LEU A 301 18.00 -2.65 -11.93
C LEU A 301 19.51 -2.40 -11.95
N VAL A 302 20.08 -1.94 -10.83
CA VAL A 302 21.51 -1.63 -10.71
C VAL A 302 22.37 -2.88 -10.80
N LEU A 303 21.96 -3.98 -10.15
CA LEU A 303 22.69 -5.24 -10.23
C LEU A 303 22.67 -5.82 -11.65
N GLY A 304 21.56 -5.67 -12.37
CA GLY A 304 21.43 -6.07 -13.78
C GLY A 304 22.28 -5.25 -14.76
N MET A 305 22.79 -4.07 -14.37
CA MET A 305 23.73 -3.28 -15.16
C MET A 305 25.17 -3.85 -15.17
N GLU A 306 25.44 -4.82 -14.30
CA GLU A 306 26.74 -5.52 -14.20
C GLU A 306 27.94 -4.55 -14.15
N ALA A 307 28.89 -4.69 -15.11
CA ALA A 307 30.09 -3.86 -15.16
C ALA A 307 29.83 -2.38 -15.48
N ALA A 308 28.67 -2.02 -16.02
CA ALA A 308 28.30 -0.62 -16.26
C ALA A 308 28.03 0.14 -14.97
N ALA A 309 27.66 -0.55 -13.88
CA ALA A 309 27.53 0.03 -12.56
C ALA A 309 28.86 -0.10 -11.79
N PRO A 310 29.41 1.02 -11.24
CA PRO A 310 30.60 0.97 -10.40
C PRO A 310 30.44 0.03 -9.20
N ALA A 311 31.52 -0.60 -8.74
CA ALA A 311 31.49 -1.56 -7.63
C ALA A 311 30.80 -1.00 -6.38
N ARG A 312 31.10 0.27 -6.02
CA ARG A 312 30.46 0.97 -4.90
C ARG A 312 28.95 1.08 -5.06
N ILE A 313 28.46 1.42 -6.25
CA ILE A 313 27.02 1.55 -6.53
C ILE A 313 26.33 0.18 -6.47
N ARG A 314 26.97 -0.87 -6.95
CA ARG A 314 26.47 -2.25 -6.85
C ARG A 314 26.38 -2.72 -5.39
N GLU A 315 27.41 -2.42 -4.59
CA GLU A 315 27.41 -2.73 -3.15
C GLU A 315 26.25 -2.02 -2.43
N LEU A 316 26.07 -0.73 -2.65
CA LEU A 316 24.98 0.05 -2.08
C LEU A 316 23.61 -0.49 -2.49
N ALA A 317 23.42 -0.76 -3.77
CA ALA A 317 22.16 -1.32 -4.28
C ALA A 317 21.88 -2.72 -3.71
N ALA A 318 22.90 -3.58 -3.61
CA ALA A 318 22.78 -4.93 -3.03
C ALA A 318 22.35 -4.88 -1.55
N GLY A 319 22.76 -3.85 -0.82
CA GLY A 319 22.41 -3.62 0.58
C GLY A 319 21.03 -3.01 0.82
N LEU A 320 20.31 -2.53 -0.22
CA LEU A 320 18.99 -1.94 -0.05
C LEU A 320 17.99 -2.98 0.51
N PRO A 321 17.37 -2.69 1.67
CA PRO A 321 16.49 -3.65 2.33
C PRO A 321 15.04 -3.53 1.85
N TYR A 322 14.35 -4.66 1.86
CA TYR A 322 12.91 -4.77 1.60
C TYR A 322 12.24 -5.63 2.69
N ARG A 323 10.95 -5.41 2.87
CA ARG A 323 10.09 -6.36 3.58
C ARG A 323 9.11 -6.96 2.60
N ASP A 324 8.90 -8.24 2.76
CA ASP A 324 7.94 -9.05 2.04
C ASP A 324 6.74 -9.33 2.94
N PHE A 325 5.67 -9.85 2.41
CA PHE A 325 4.59 -10.38 3.21
C PHE A 325 3.90 -11.55 2.51
N VAL A 326 3.24 -12.34 3.33
CA VAL A 326 2.30 -13.37 2.90
C VAL A 326 0.90 -12.91 3.28
N THR A 327 -0.04 -13.00 2.36
CA THR A 327 -1.46 -12.82 2.67
C THR A 327 -2.20 -14.14 2.53
N VAL A 328 -3.04 -14.45 3.52
CA VAL A 328 -3.89 -15.65 3.53
C VAL A 328 -5.33 -15.19 3.46
N GLY A 329 -6.01 -15.49 2.36
CA GLY A 329 -7.44 -15.31 2.21
C GLY A 329 -8.20 -16.46 2.89
N LEU A 330 -9.22 -16.14 3.66
CA LEU A 330 -10.12 -17.12 4.25
C LEU A 330 -11.58 -16.76 3.97
N LEU A 331 -12.35 -17.70 3.44
CA LEU A 331 -13.79 -17.59 3.31
C LEU A 331 -14.45 -18.26 4.53
N VAL A 332 -15.27 -17.49 5.24
CA VAL A 332 -15.94 -17.97 6.45
C VAL A 332 -17.43 -17.58 6.42
N PRO A 333 -18.35 -18.33 7.06
CA PRO A 333 -19.77 -17.96 7.09
C PRO A 333 -20.03 -16.74 7.98
N ARG A 334 -19.14 -16.46 8.95
CA ARG A 334 -19.31 -15.38 9.93
C ARG A 334 -17.98 -15.08 10.62
N LEU A 335 -17.91 -13.89 11.24
CA LEU A 335 -16.85 -13.52 12.17
C LEU A 335 -17.35 -13.58 13.62
N GLY A 336 -16.50 -14.01 14.55
CA GLY A 336 -16.76 -13.94 15.98
C GLY A 336 -16.74 -12.50 16.54
N LEU A 337 -16.20 -11.54 15.78
CA LEU A 337 -16.18 -10.12 16.13
C LEU A 337 -17.58 -9.52 16.03
N LYS A 338 -18.03 -8.84 17.09
CA LYS A 338 -19.34 -8.17 17.13
C LYS A 338 -19.24 -6.74 16.62
N ASN A 339 -20.20 -6.34 15.81
CA ASN A 339 -20.37 -4.95 15.43
C ASN A 339 -21.07 -4.18 16.57
N GLU A 340 -20.29 -3.45 17.37
CA GLU A 340 -20.78 -2.61 18.45
C GLU A 340 -20.92 -1.13 18.02
N THR A 341 -20.76 -0.85 16.72
CA THR A 341 -20.86 0.51 16.16
C THR A 341 -22.29 0.79 15.67
N ALA A 342 -22.60 2.06 15.44
CA ALA A 342 -23.87 2.46 14.82
C ALA A 342 -23.92 2.18 13.30
N MET A 343 -22.79 1.80 12.66
CA MET A 343 -22.71 1.58 11.23
C MET A 343 -23.30 0.22 10.87
N LYS A 344 -24.31 0.22 9.99
CA LYS A 344 -24.92 -1.00 9.46
C LYS A 344 -24.02 -1.65 8.39
N THR A 345 -23.89 -2.97 8.45
CA THR A 345 -23.15 -3.79 7.47
C THR A 345 -23.97 -5.00 7.05
N LEU A 346 -23.68 -5.59 5.90
CA LEU A 346 -24.26 -6.87 5.51
C LEU A 346 -23.85 -7.94 6.53
N GLY A 347 -24.81 -8.78 6.94
CA GLY A 347 -24.56 -9.80 7.96
C GLY A 347 -24.19 -9.25 9.35
N ASN A 348 -24.33 -7.94 9.59
CA ASN A 348 -23.95 -7.27 10.83
C ASN A 348 -22.49 -7.52 11.26
N ILE A 349 -21.58 -7.68 10.30
CA ILE A 349 -20.13 -7.81 10.56
C ILE A 349 -19.55 -6.48 11.04
N VAL A 350 -18.38 -6.52 11.68
CA VAL A 350 -17.63 -5.29 12.04
C VAL A 350 -17.39 -4.46 10.77
N PRO A 351 -17.53 -3.11 10.85
CA PRO A 351 -17.52 -2.24 9.67
C PRO A 351 -16.12 -1.94 9.11
N ASP A 352 -15.10 -2.48 9.75
CA ASP A 352 -13.71 -2.21 9.38
C ASP A 352 -13.39 -2.72 7.98
N CYS A 353 -12.78 -1.86 7.14
CA CYS A 353 -12.15 -2.29 5.91
C CYS A 353 -10.88 -3.08 6.22
N TRP A 354 -10.10 -2.59 7.22
CA TRP A 354 -8.96 -3.32 7.76
C TRP A 354 -8.78 -3.05 9.27
N ILE A 355 -8.19 -4.02 9.94
CA ILE A 355 -7.90 -4.02 11.37
C ILE A 355 -6.38 -4.16 11.54
N TYR A 356 -5.75 -3.23 12.28
CA TYR A 356 -4.36 -3.37 12.69
C TYR A 356 -4.25 -4.27 13.91
N VAL A 357 -3.59 -5.43 13.78
CA VAL A 357 -3.44 -6.39 14.87
C VAL A 357 -2.14 -6.10 15.62
N GLN A 358 -2.27 -5.43 16.75
CA GLN A 358 -1.14 -5.08 17.61
C GLN A 358 -0.98 -6.04 18.80
N ASP A 359 -1.82 -7.06 18.87
CA ASP A 359 -1.77 -8.09 19.90
C ASP A 359 -0.44 -8.88 19.83
N PRO A 360 0.37 -8.90 20.91
CA PRO A 360 1.65 -9.58 20.90
C PRO A 360 1.55 -11.12 20.92
N ARG A 361 0.33 -11.66 21.19
CA ARG A 361 0.09 -13.11 21.23
C ARG A 361 0.08 -13.76 19.85
N VAL A 362 -0.02 -12.97 18.79
CA VAL A 362 -0.13 -13.42 17.39
C VAL A 362 0.88 -12.74 16.48
N LYS A 363 1.31 -13.45 15.45
CA LYS A 363 2.20 -12.93 14.39
C LYS A 363 1.43 -12.07 13.37
N LEU A 364 0.13 -12.29 13.25
CA LEU A 364 -0.76 -11.56 12.34
C LEU A 364 -0.58 -10.05 12.51
N GLY A 365 -0.38 -9.34 11.38
CA GLY A 365 -0.20 -7.89 11.36
C GLY A 365 -1.48 -7.12 11.04
N ARG A 366 -2.26 -7.59 10.07
CA ARG A 366 -3.51 -6.94 9.64
C ARG A 366 -4.56 -7.96 9.23
N ILE A 367 -5.83 -7.58 9.41
CA ILE A 367 -6.99 -8.28 8.85
C ILE A 367 -7.67 -7.31 7.88
N GLN A 368 -7.92 -7.72 6.65
CA GLN A 368 -8.79 -7.04 5.72
C GLN A 368 -10.14 -7.76 5.65
N ILE A 369 -11.25 -7.00 5.54
CA ILE A 369 -12.60 -7.55 5.40
C ILE A 369 -13.14 -7.06 4.06
N PHE A 370 -13.01 -7.87 3.01
CA PHE A 370 -13.28 -7.45 1.64
C PHE A 370 -14.74 -7.09 1.38
N ASN A 371 -15.69 -7.65 2.13
CA ASN A 371 -17.09 -7.25 2.08
C ASN A 371 -17.31 -5.75 2.31
N ASN A 372 -16.49 -5.13 3.17
CA ASN A 372 -16.59 -3.71 3.50
C ASN A 372 -15.88 -2.80 2.48
N TRP A 373 -14.88 -3.33 1.75
CA TRP A 373 -14.26 -2.62 0.64
C TRP A 373 -15.21 -2.51 -0.55
N SER A 374 -15.81 -3.64 -0.93
CA SER A 374 -16.85 -3.70 -1.95
C SER A 374 -17.65 -4.99 -1.81
N PRO A 375 -19.01 -4.95 -1.86
CA PRO A 375 -19.81 -6.17 -1.81
C PRO A 375 -19.55 -7.08 -3.02
N TYR A 376 -19.07 -6.53 -4.13
CA TYR A 376 -18.76 -7.29 -5.36
C TYR A 376 -17.41 -8.02 -5.32
N MET A 377 -16.64 -7.83 -4.26
CA MET A 377 -15.42 -8.61 -4.01
C MET A 377 -15.71 -10.02 -3.50
N VAL A 378 -16.93 -10.27 -3.03
CA VAL A 378 -17.36 -11.53 -2.42
C VAL A 378 -18.48 -12.14 -3.22
N LYS A 379 -18.37 -13.42 -3.55
CA LYS A 379 -19.36 -14.16 -4.36
C LYS A 379 -20.75 -14.18 -3.72
N ASP A 380 -20.80 -14.37 -2.40
CA ASP A 380 -22.03 -14.36 -1.60
C ASP A 380 -21.81 -13.44 -0.36
N PRO A 381 -21.93 -12.12 -0.54
CA PRO A 381 -21.61 -11.17 0.51
C PRO A 381 -22.63 -11.12 1.65
N GLU A 382 -23.77 -11.76 1.51
CA GLU A 382 -24.82 -11.82 2.54
C GLU A 382 -24.63 -12.96 3.52
N HIS A 383 -24.07 -14.09 3.07
CA HIS A 383 -23.94 -15.30 3.87
C HIS A 383 -22.49 -15.70 4.14
N THR A 384 -21.52 -15.03 3.52
CA THR A 384 -20.11 -15.31 3.71
C THR A 384 -19.29 -14.02 3.91
N VAL A 385 -18.17 -14.17 4.61
CA VAL A 385 -17.20 -13.11 4.81
C VAL A 385 -15.87 -13.58 4.23
N TRP A 386 -15.30 -12.76 3.35
CA TRP A 386 -14.00 -12.99 2.75
C TRP A 386 -12.98 -12.06 3.43
N ILE A 387 -12.00 -12.63 4.12
CA ILE A 387 -10.98 -11.87 4.86
C ILE A 387 -9.59 -12.15 4.32
N GLY A 388 -8.72 -11.15 4.37
CA GLY A 388 -7.30 -11.27 4.04
C GLY A 388 -6.43 -11.02 5.28
N LEU A 389 -5.48 -11.91 5.52
CA LEU A 389 -4.61 -11.92 6.70
C LEU A 389 -3.17 -11.63 6.26
N GLU A 390 -2.60 -10.50 6.70
CA GLU A 390 -1.26 -10.10 6.30
C GLU A 390 -0.21 -10.47 7.36
N TYR A 391 0.77 -11.25 6.92
CA TYR A 391 1.93 -11.67 7.72
C TYR A 391 3.21 -11.09 7.12
N PHE A 392 3.85 -10.18 7.83
CA PHE A 392 5.12 -9.61 7.38
C PHE A 392 6.27 -10.58 7.62
N CYS A 393 7.10 -10.77 6.59
CA CYS A 393 8.18 -11.73 6.59
C CYS A 393 9.33 -11.26 5.69
N ALA A 394 10.33 -12.10 5.49
CA ALA A 394 11.36 -11.93 4.51
C ALA A 394 11.40 -13.15 3.58
N GLU A 395 11.69 -12.94 2.29
CA GLU A 395 11.91 -14.03 1.35
C GLU A 395 12.97 -14.99 1.91
N GLY A 396 12.64 -16.28 1.93
CA GLY A 396 13.51 -17.34 2.44
C GLY A 396 13.40 -17.63 3.94
N ASP A 397 12.66 -16.84 4.73
CA ASP A 397 12.42 -17.17 6.13
C ASP A 397 11.47 -18.38 6.30
N SER A 398 11.37 -18.88 7.54
CA SER A 398 10.56 -20.08 7.83
C SER A 398 9.07 -19.87 7.51
N PHE A 399 8.54 -18.66 7.71
CA PHE A 399 7.14 -18.37 7.42
C PHE A 399 6.89 -18.24 5.90
N TRP A 400 7.82 -17.61 5.18
CA TRP A 400 7.78 -17.52 3.72
C TRP A 400 7.77 -18.90 3.06
N ASN A 401 8.63 -19.81 3.56
CA ASN A 401 8.81 -21.14 3.01
C ASN A 401 7.78 -22.17 3.51
N MET A 402 6.94 -21.79 4.49
CA MET A 402 5.92 -22.68 5.06
C MET A 402 5.00 -23.20 3.94
N PRO A 403 4.64 -24.50 3.92
CA PRO A 403 3.64 -25.02 2.99
C PRO A 403 2.29 -24.30 3.14
N GLU A 404 1.51 -24.24 2.07
CA GLU A 404 0.25 -23.46 2.08
C GLU A 404 -0.75 -23.95 3.11
N GLU A 405 -0.92 -25.26 3.22
CA GLU A 405 -1.83 -25.87 4.20
C GLU A 405 -1.40 -25.57 5.65
N GLU A 406 -0.10 -25.63 5.94
CA GLU A 406 0.43 -25.29 7.26
C GLU A 406 0.27 -23.79 7.56
N CYS A 407 0.51 -22.94 6.58
CA CYS A 407 0.33 -21.50 6.68
C CYS A 407 -1.14 -21.15 6.97
N THR A 408 -2.07 -21.78 6.27
CA THR A 408 -3.50 -21.64 6.51
C THR A 408 -3.89 -22.12 7.91
N ALA A 409 -3.42 -23.30 8.32
CA ALA A 409 -3.69 -23.85 9.66
C ALA A 409 -3.12 -22.93 10.76
N PHE A 410 -1.92 -22.37 10.55
CA PHE A 410 -1.32 -21.39 11.45
C PHE A 410 -2.20 -20.14 11.56
N ALA A 411 -2.62 -19.58 10.43
CA ALA A 411 -3.47 -18.39 10.39
C ALA A 411 -4.80 -18.62 11.12
N VAL A 412 -5.46 -19.75 10.88
CA VAL A 412 -6.68 -20.13 11.58
C VAL A 412 -6.46 -20.23 13.09
N SER A 413 -5.36 -20.85 13.51
CA SER A 413 -5.05 -20.98 14.95
C SER A 413 -4.86 -19.63 15.66
N GLU A 414 -4.31 -18.63 14.96
CA GLU A 414 -4.19 -17.27 15.50
C GLU A 414 -5.55 -16.56 15.60
N LEU A 415 -6.41 -16.72 14.59
CA LEU A 415 -7.76 -16.17 14.61
C LEU A 415 -8.64 -16.84 15.70
N GLU A 416 -8.44 -18.12 15.98
CA GLU A 416 -9.10 -18.82 17.10
C GLU A 416 -8.67 -18.22 18.45
N LYS A 417 -7.36 -17.98 18.65
CA LYS A 417 -6.84 -17.31 19.86
C LYS A 417 -7.42 -15.91 20.05
N MET A 418 -7.74 -15.23 18.96
CA MET A 418 -8.34 -13.90 18.96
C MET A 418 -9.88 -13.95 19.06
N GLY A 419 -10.50 -15.11 18.95
CA GLY A 419 -11.96 -15.25 18.90
C GLY A 419 -12.60 -14.71 17.62
N VAL A 420 -11.83 -14.58 16.54
CA VAL A 420 -12.28 -14.02 15.26
C VAL A 420 -12.97 -15.08 14.38
N VAL A 421 -12.42 -16.28 14.34
CA VAL A 421 -12.90 -17.41 13.54
C VAL A 421 -12.77 -18.69 14.36
N GLN A 422 -13.64 -19.68 14.11
CA GLN A 422 -13.50 -21.03 14.63
C GLN A 422 -12.96 -21.96 13.51
N LYS A 423 -12.13 -22.93 13.87
CA LYS A 423 -11.46 -23.82 12.92
C LYS A 423 -12.42 -24.51 11.95
N GLY A 424 -13.59 -24.93 12.43
CA GLY A 424 -14.60 -25.60 11.63
C GLY A 424 -15.38 -24.68 10.66
N ASP A 425 -15.20 -23.37 10.76
CA ASP A 425 -15.96 -22.38 9.96
C ASP A 425 -15.24 -22.00 8.65
N VAL A 426 -14.03 -22.47 8.39
CA VAL A 426 -13.28 -22.13 7.16
C VAL A 426 -13.83 -22.93 5.97
N LEU A 427 -14.42 -22.23 5.00
CA LEU A 427 -15.02 -22.80 3.79
C LEU A 427 -14.01 -22.94 2.65
N ALA A 428 -13.11 -21.96 2.51
CA ALA A 428 -12.05 -21.95 1.50
C ALA A 428 -10.88 -21.09 1.96
N SER A 429 -9.70 -21.34 1.42
CA SER A 429 -8.49 -20.57 1.69
C SER A 429 -7.65 -20.40 0.44
N HIS A 430 -6.90 -19.29 0.39
CA HIS A 430 -5.95 -19.01 -0.68
C HIS A 430 -4.77 -18.22 -0.11
N ARG A 431 -3.57 -18.48 -0.61
CA ARG A 431 -2.35 -17.79 -0.14
C ARG A 431 -1.60 -17.12 -1.28
N GLU A 432 -1.20 -15.86 -1.04
CA GLU A 432 -0.31 -15.10 -1.90
C GLU A 432 0.99 -14.75 -1.19
N ARG A 433 2.10 -14.80 -1.91
CA ARG A 433 3.41 -14.30 -1.47
C ARG A 433 3.77 -13.04 -2.24
N VAL A 434 4.10 -11.98 -1.53
CA VAL A 434 4.38 -10.68 -2.12
C VAL A 434 5.80 -10.26 -1.81
N LYS A 435 6.67 -10.31 -2.81
CA LYS A 435 8.07 -9.91 -2.71
C LYS A 435 8.23 -8.40 -2.78
N LYS A 436 9.21 -7.88 -2.04
CA LYS A 436 9.64 -6.47 -2.12
C LYS A 436 8.50 -5.48 -1.98
N ALA A 437 7.53 -5.81 -1.11
CA ALA A 437 6.33 -5.01 -0.93
C ALA A 437 6.62 -3.66 -0.24
N TYR A 438 7.59 -3.64 0.67
CA TYR A 438 7.93 -2.47 1.46
C TYR A 438 9.41 -2.13 1.34
N PRO A 439 9.79 -1.13 0.52
CA PRO A 439 11.13 -0.56 0.58
C PRO A 439 11.39 -0.02 1.98
N ALA A 440 12.48 -0.43 2.60
CA ALA A 440 12.83 -0.03 3.95
C ALA A 440 13.97 1.00 3.94
N TYR A 441 13.99 1.90 4.94
CA TYR A 441 14.87 3.07 4.98
C TYR A 441 15.95 2.92 6.04
N PHE A 442 16.66 1.80 6.01
CA PHE A 442 17.79 1.50 6.87
C PHE A 442 18.93 0.85 6.06
N ASP A 443 20.01 0.47 6.71
CA ASP A 443 21.23 -0.09 6.10
C ASP A 443 21.81 0.87 5.04
N THR A 444 21.99 0.44 3.79
CA THR A 444 22.60 1.26 2.74
C THR A 444 21.70 2.38 2.21
N TYR A 445 20.44 2.47 2.66
CA TYR A 445 19.52 3.52 2.21
C TYR A 445 20.02 4.95 2.50
N GLU A 446 20.84 5.15 3.54
CA GLU A 446 21.45 6.44 3.83
C GLU A 446 22.31 6.98 2.67
N HIS A 447 22.77 6.11 1.78
CA HIS A 447 23.54 6.42 0.58
C HIS A 447 22.70 6.42 -0.72
N MET A 448 21.37 6.48 -0.61
CA MET A 448 20.48 6.42 -1.77
C MET A 448 20.78 7.51 -2.81
N ASP A 449 21.27 8.67 -2.36
CA ASP A 449 21.62 9.79 -3.24
C ASP A 449 22.76 9.43 -4.22
N GLU A 450 23.71 8.57 -3.83
CA GLU A 450 24.76 8.06 -4.72
C GLU A 450 24.16 7.23 -5.85
N ILE A 451 23.20 6.36 -5.52
CA ILE A 451 22.48 5.52 -6.50
C ILE A 451 21.64 6.40 -7.45
N VAL A 452 20.91 7.37 -6.90
CA VAL A 452 20.10 8.31 -7.69
C VAL A 452 20.97 9.11 -8.66
N SER A 453 22.12 9.62 -8.21
CA SER A 453 23.06 10.36 -9.04
C SER A 453 23.59 9.50 -10.19
N PHE A 454 23.94 8.25 -9.92
CA PHE A 454 24.39 7.29 -10.94
C PHE A 454 23.29 7.01 -11.98
N LEU A 455 22.06 6.69 -11.55
CA LEU A 455 20.95 6.39 -12.45
C LEU A 455 20.52 7.60 -13.28
N ASN A 456 20.58 8.80 -12.72
CA ASN A 456 20.30 10.03 -13.45
C ASN A 456 21.37 10.39 -14.50
N GLY A 457 22.56 9.82 -14.41
CA GLY A 457 23.60 9.93 -15.43
C GLY A 457 23.25 9.28 -16.76
N PHE A 458 22.29 8.35 -16.81
CA PHE A 458 21.81 7.77 -18.05
C PHE A 458 20.78 8.69 -18.72
N GLU A 459 21.03 9.12 -19.95
CA GLU A 459 20.17 10.08 -20.66
C GLU A 459 18.74 9.59 -20.86
N ASN A 460 18.57 8.30 -21.14
CA ASN A 460 17.32 7.69 -21.60
C ASN A 460 16.69 6.68 -20.62
N LEU A 461 17.13 6.67 -19.35
CA LEU A 461 16.58 5.83 -18.29
C LEU A 461 15.79 6.67 -17.29
N TYR A 462 14.56 6.27 -16.98
CA TYR A 462 13.65 6.93 -16.06
C TYR A 462 13.15 5.94 -15.02
N CYS A 463 13.47 6.16 -13.74
CA CYS A 463 13.07 5.29 -12.63
C CYS A 463 11.79 5.84 -11.98
N VAL A 464 10.72 5.05 -11.96
CA VAL A 464 9.38 5.47 -11.53
C VAL A 464 8.78 4.47 -10.54
N GLY A 465 7.79 4.93 -9.79
CA GLY A 465 7.01 4.07 -8.89
C GLY A 465 7.71 3.75 -7.56
N ARG A 466 7.08 2.86 -6.81
CA ARG A 466 7.49 2.48 -5.45
C ARG A 466 8.86 1.82 -5.40
N ASN A 467 9.03 0.76 -6.17
CA ASN A 467 10.26 -0.04 -6.17
C ASN A 467 11.34 0.56 -7.08
N GLY A 468 10.95 1.22 -8.18
CA GLY A 468 11.89 1.90 -9.08
C GLY A 468 12.58 3.10 -8.43
N GLN A 469 12.03 3.62 -7.33
CA GLN A 469 12.65 4.68 -6.53
C GLN A 469 13.09 4.24 -5.14
N HIS A 470 12.90 2.98 -4.77
CA HIS A 470 13.07 2.50 -3.39
C HIS A 470 12.40 3.42 -2.37
N ARG A 471 11.16 3.83 -2.63
CA ARG A 471 10.41 4.78 -1.83
C ARG A 471 9.02 4.23 -1.50
N TYR A 472 8.54 4.47 -0.29
CA TYR A 472 7.21 4.03 0.12
C TYR A 472 6.11 4.88 -0.54
N ASN A 473 6.00 4.76 -1.86
CA ASN A 473 4.98 5.41 -2.65
C ASN A 473 3.66 4.64 -2.59
N ASN A 474 2.55 5.36 -2.44
CA ASN A 474 1.21 4.84 -2.73
C ASN A 474 0.96 4.88 -4.25
N MET A 475 -0.23 4.45 -4.69
CA MET A 475 -0.59 4.45 -6.12
C MET A 475 -0.49 5.83 -6.75
N ASP A 476 -1.02 6.86 -6.07
CA ASP A 476 -0.97 8.26 -6.52
C ASP A 476 0.46 8.77 -6.71
N HIS A 477 1.34 8.53 -5.75
CA HIS A 477 2.76 8.90 -5.88
C HIS A 477 3.42 8.14 -7.04
N SER A 478 3.11 6.86 -7.21
CA SER A 478 3.63 6.04 -8.32
C SER A 478 3.19 6.60 -9.66
N MET A 479 1.93 7.02 -9.77
CA MET A 479 1.39 7.71 -10.95
C MET A 479 2.08 9.05 -11.18
N LEU A 480 2.25 9.87 -10.14
CA LEU A 480 2.93 11.17 -10.26
C LEU A 480 4.36 11.02 -10.77
N THR A 481 5.12 10.02 -10.31
CA THR A 481 6.47 9.77 -10.85
C THR A 481 6.44 9.46 -12.34
N ALA A 482 5.45 8.70 -12.79
CA ALA A 482 5.26 8.33 -14.19
C ALA A 482 4.84 9.53 -15.06
N ILE A 483 3.96 10.38 -14.56
CA ILE A 483 3.55 11.63 -15.21
C ILE A 483 4.76 12.54 -15.40
N ARG A 484 5.57 12.75 -14.35
CA ARG A 484 6.80 13.56 -14.44
C ARG A 484 7.83 12.95 -15.39
N ALA A 485 7.90 11.60 -15.49
CA ALA A 485 8.74 10.95 -16.47
C ALA A 485 8.26 11.20 -17.90
N ALA A 486 6.96 11.07 -18.18
CA ALA A 486 6.39 11.35 -19.49
C ALA A 486 6.58 12.82 -19.91
N GLU A 487 6.39 13.77 -18.97
CA GLU A 487 6.67 15.19 -19.20
C GLU A 487 8.14 15.45 -19.55
N ALA A 488 9.08 14.84 -18.81
CA ALA A 488 10.52 14.98 -19.07
C ALA A 488 10.90 14.38 -20.44
N ILE A 489 10.33 13.23 -20.81
CA ILE A 489 10.54 12.59 -22.11
C ILE A 489 10.04 13.50 -23.25
N GLY A 490 8.84 14.08 -23.11
CA GLY A 490 8.29 15.03 -24.09
C GLY A 490 9.12 16.31 -24.25
N LYS A 491 9.91 16.67 -23.23
CA LYS A 491 10.85 17.82 -23.24
C LYS A 491 12.30 17.42 -23.57
N GLY A 492 12.54 16.22 -24.12
CA GLY A 492 13.88 15.77 -24.48
C GLY A 492 14.79 15.43 -23.30
N GLY A 493 14.22 15.14 -22.11
CA GLY A 493 14.93 14.80 -20.87
C GLY A 493 15.02 15.96 -19.87
N GLU A 494 14.57 17.15 -20.23
CA GLU A 494 14.55 18.29 -19.33
C GLU A 494 13.57 18.06 -18.18
N GLY A 495 13.98 18.39 -16.96
CA GLY A 495 13.16 18.21 -15.75
C GLY A 495 13.14 16.79 -15.17
N LYS A 496 14.00 15.88 -15.63
CA LYS A 496 14.11 14.49 -15.12
C LYS A 496 14.23 14.41 -13.60
N GLN A 497 14.88 15.40 -12.95
CA GLN A 497 15.00 15.47 -11.49
C GLN A 497 13.65 15.55 -10.76
N ALA A 498 12.60 16.09 -11.40
CA ALA A 498 11.29 16.22 -10.80
C ALA A 498 10.66 14.86 -10.44
N ILE A 499 11.08 13.78 -11.11
CA ILE A 499 10.62 12.41 -10.85
C ILE A 499 11.02 11.98 -9.43
N TRP A 500 12.23 12.31 -8.99
CA TRP A 500 12.75 11.97 -7.68
C TRP A 500 12.23 12.88 -6.56
N ASN A 501 11.62 14.01 -6.90
CA ASN A 501 11.04 14.94 -5.95
C ASN A 501 9.62 14.60 -5.52
N VAL A 502 9.00 13.60 -6.13
CA VAL A 502 7.68 13.09 -5.71
C VAL A 502 7.80 12.43 -4.34
N ASN A 503 6.86 12.76 -3.42
CA ASN A 503 6.79 12.19 -2.07
C ASN A 503 8.10 12.39 -1.26
N THR A 504 8.70 13.57 -1.38
CA THR A 504 9.87 13.97 -0.57
C THR A 504 9.48 14.76 0.66
N GLU A 505 8.21 15.11 0.82
CA GLU A 505 7.72 15.84 1.98
C GLU A 505 8.00 15.06 3.27
N LYS A 506 8.64 15.73 4.23
CA LYS A 506 8.97 15.13 5.54
C LYS A 506 7.73 14.86 6.41
N SER A 507 6.52 15.13 5.90
CA SER A 507 5.26 14.87 6.59
C SER A 507 4.18 14.46 5.60
N TYR A 508 3.76 13.21 5.68
CA TYR A 508 2.57 12.74 5.00
C TYR A 508 1.35 13.02 5.90
N HIS A 509 0.54 13.99 5.53
CA HIS A 509 -0.77 14.22 6.14
C HIS A 509 -1.85 13.64 5.24
N GLU A 510 -2.68 12.76 5.77
CA GLU A 510 -3.84 12.20 5.06
C GLU A 510 -5.04 13.16 4.99
N SER A 511 -4.85 14.44 5.29
CA SER A 511 -5.87 15.48 5.17
C SER A 511 -5.50 16.48 4.06
N LYS A 512 -6.49 16.93 3.28
CA LYS A 512 -6.33 18.18 2.50
C LYS A 512 -6.15 19.31 3.52
N ALA A 513 -5.12 20.13 3.34
CA ALA A 513 -4.93 21.37 4.10
C ALA A 513 -6.08 22.34 3.77
#